data_07eb5a0c6a30206fce0f1c485adae821
#
_entry.id   07eb5a0c6a30206fce0f1c485adae821
#
_cell.length_a   1.000
_cell.length_b   1.000
_cell.length_c   1.000
_cell.angle_alpha   90.00
_cell.angle_beta   90.00
_cell.angle_gamma   90.00
#
_symmetry.space_group_name_H-M   'P 1'
#
loop_
_entity.id
_entity.type
_entity.pdbx_description
1 polymer ?
#
loop_
_entity_poly.entity_id
_entity_poly.type
_entity_poly.pdbx_seq_one_letter_code
_entity_poly.pdbx_strand_id
1 'polypeptide(L)'
;MQSVGNEDVDPMNRLNDDWLPDQIRLRNVWLPIAHTFEIGERASRWYVHSEPCHLWRAGGRLHAAPWHPDQPASKRRGPRPQDRHAEGYPVIERSGYVWVWYGAPEAASDAFVPNVPFLPRDGGPPRYMPGNIRIDCCAPLLIENLIDLTHSDFLHAKVFGDQHADEDRVDVRYTSETVTMIHRCKNKSILPIMRWFGGVRAKYQDIHAVVHVHVRSSVALAYGRHPPGSDLPLFHPCVPESRHYCRLDFALNATQAPWPLRLLLPFVPYVVGPQDNRMVRRQNGRYLAPGERRDLYSRFDRAGLRYRILLQQLAKRQREGDFSYGDDALPSQDAREILGMPNG
;
A
#
# COMPACT_ATOMS: atom_id res chain seq x y z
N MET A 1 -14.84 -14.22 -8.60
CA MET A 1 -14.94 -12.75 -8.37
C MET A 1 -16.43 -12.36 -8.44
N GLN A 2 -17.04 -12.09 -7.28
CA GLN A 2 -18.46 -11.73 -7.26
C GLN A 2 -18.58 -10.22 -7.54
N SER A 3 -19.29 -9.86 -8.60
CA SER A 3 -19.76 -8.50 -8.81
C SER A 3 -20.97 -8.29 -7.90
N VAL A 4 -20.84 -7.43 -6.92
CA VAL A 4 -21.98 -7.08 -6.07
C VAL A 4 -22.89 -6.18 -6.87
N GLY A 5 -24.05 -6.72 -7.27
CA GLY A 5 -25.19 -5.94 -7.61
C GLY A 5 -25.61 -5.05 -6.44
N ASN A 6 -26.27 -3.96 -6.75
CA ASN A 6 -26.75 -2.92 -5.85
C ASN A 6 -27.71 -3.49 -4.76
N GLU A 7 -27.23 -4.26 -3.80
CA GLU A 7 -27.97 -4.47 -2.57
C GLU A 7 -27.59 -3.36 -1.60
N ASP A 8 -28.53 -2.46 -1.37
CA ASP A 8 -28.54 -1.43 -0.34
C ASP A 8 -28.54 -2.05 1.06
N VAL A 9 -27.47 -2.72 1.43
CA VAL A 9 -27.18 -3.04 2.82
C VAL A 9 -26.44 -1.85 3.37
N ASP A 10 -27.11 -1.08 4.23
CA ASP A 10 -26.47 0.03 4.96
C ASP A 10 -25.17 -0.48 5.60
N PRO A 11 -23.99 -0.08 5.07
CA PRO A 11 -22.73 -0.59 5.59
C PRO A 11 -22.46 -0.11 7.02
N MET A 12 -23.15 0.93 7.46
CA MET A 12 -23.04 1.51 8.80
C MET A 12 -23.46 0.54 9.91
N ASN A 13 -24.44 -0.34 9.63
CA ASN A 13 -24.90 -1.34 10.60
C ASN A 13 -23.93 -2.51 10.81
N ARG A 14 -22.80 -2.55 10.09
CA ARG A 14 -21.80 -3.63 10.19
C ARG A 14 -20.48 -3.21 10.82
N LEU A 15 -20.29 -1.91 11.07
CA LEU A 15 -19.12 -1.42 11.79
C LEU A 15 -19.41 -1.48 13.29
N ASN A 16 -18.74 -2.39 14.00
CA ASN A 16 -18.80 -2.42 15.46
C ASN A 16 -18.07 -1.21 16.05
N ASP A 17 -18.54 -0.72 17.20
CA ASP A 17 -17.92 0.37 17.96
C ASP A 17 -16.46 0.08 18.39
N ASP A 18 -16.06 -1.20 18.34
CA ASP A 18 -14.70 -1.68 18.66
C ASP A 18 -13.69 -1.46 17.53
N TRP A 19 -14.07 -0.83 16.41
CA TRP A 19 -13.15 -0.63 15.31
C TRP A 19 -12.22 0.55 15.55
N LEU A 20 -11.03 0.25 15.98
CA LEU A 20 -9.91 1.19 16.08
C LEU A 20 -8.82 0.75 15.11
N PRO A 21 -8.64 1.43 13.97
CA PRO A 21 -7.68 1.02 12.96
C PRO A 21 -6.26 0.90 13.49
N ASP A 22 -5.92 1.72 14.46
CA ASP A 22 -4.63 1.71 15.14
C ASP A 22 -4.39 0.51 16.06
N GLN A 23 -5.43 -0.25 16.40
CA GLN A 23 -5.37 -1.40 17.31
C GLN A 23 -5.35 -2.75 16.57
N ILE A 24 -5.75 -2.77 15.30
CA ILE A 24 -5.76 -4.01 14.52
C ILE A 24 -4.34 -4.34 14.08
N ARG A 25 -3.88 -5.52 14.51
CA ARG A 25 -2.58 -6.10 14.15
C ARG A 25 -2.80 -7.50 13.61
N LEU A 26 -2.86 -7.61 12.29
CA LEU A 26 -2.97 -8.93 11.67
C LEU A 26 -1.65 -9.67 11.79
N ARG A 27 -1.74 -10.96 12.11
CA ARG A 27 -0.62 -11.90 12.20
C ARG A 27 -0.73 -12.97 11.10
N ASN A 28 0.33 -13.73 10.95
CA ASN A 28 0.50 -14.69 9.85
C ASN A 28 0.37 -14.00 8.49
N VAL A 29 1.14 -12.92 8.33
CA VAL A 29 1.13 -12.06 7.14
C VAL A 29 2.54 -11.70 6.69
N TRP A 30 2.74 -11.57 5.39
CA TRP A 30 3.92 -10.96 4.82
C TRP A 30 3.80 -9.45 4.77
N LEU A 31 4.76 -8.75 5.36
CA LEU A 31 4.86 -7.29 5.32
C LEU A 31 6.12 -6.86 4.58
N PRO A 32 6.04 -6.02 3.54
CA PRO A 32 7.19 -5.48 2.85
C PRO A 32 7.75 -4.31 3.67
N ILE A 33 8.85 -4.54 4.40
CA ILE A 33 9.33 -3.57 5.39
C ILE A 33 10.56 -2.78 4.97
N ALA A 34 11.18 -3.08 3.85
CA ALA A 34 12.32 -2.32 3.32
C ALA A 34 12.48 -2.56 1.82
N HIS A 35 13.09 -1.62 1.12
CA HIS A 35 13.65 -1.92 -0.19
C HIS A 35 14.86 -2.84 -0.06
N THR A 36 15.01 -3.77 -0.98
CA THR A 36 16.12 -4.73 -1.00
C THR A 36 17.52 -4.07 -0.91
N PHE A 37 17.69 -2.92 -1.57
CA PHE A 37 18.97 -2.19 -1.58
C PHE A 37 19.28 -1.45 -0.26
N GLU A 38 18.30 -1.27 0.63
CA GLU A 38 18.52 -0.65 1.93
C GLU A 38 19.17 -1.60 2.93
N ILE A 39 19.14 -2.92 2.65
CA ILE A 39 19.63 -3.95 3.55
C ILE A 39 21.02 -4.42 3.13
N GLY A 40 22.01 -4.04 3.92
CA GLY A 40 23.41 -4.43 3.76
C GLY A 40 23.87 -5.43 4.82
N GLU A 41 25.17 -5.60 4.93
CA GLU A 41 25.79 -6.51 5.91
C GLU A 41 25.63 -6.04 7.36
N ARG A 42 25.51 -4.74 7.59
CA ARG A 42 25.26 -4.19 8.93
C ARG A 42 23.77 -4.30 9.26
N ALA A 43 23.47 -4.80 10.45
CA ALA A 43 22.08 -4.87 10.93
C ALA A 43 21.45 -3.47 10.97
N SER A 44 20.30 -3.35 10.37
CA SER A 44 19.45 -2.15 10.40
C SER A 44 18.20 -2.44 11.21
N ARG A 45 17.76 -1.46 12.00
CA ARG A 45 16.57 -1.58 12.84
C ARG A 45 15.36 -1.02 12.13
N TRP A 46 14.31 -1.82 12.10
CA TRP A 46 13.00 -1.54 11.53
C TRP A 46 11.90 -1.75 12.56
N TYR A 47 10.72 -1.24 12.31
CA TYR A 47 9.59 -1.40 13.23
C TYR A 47 8.39 -1.96 12.49
N VAL A 48 7.71 -2.89 13.15
CA VAL A 48 6.41 -3.43 12.74
C VAL A 48 5.50 -3.39 13.96
N HIS A 49 4.41 -2.66 13.89
CA HIS A 49 3.46 -2.50 15.01
C HIS A 49 4.12 -2.13 16.35
N SER A 50 5.10 -1.22 16.32
CA SER A 50 5.93 -0.81 17.46
C SER A 50 6.90 -1.88 17.97
N GLU A 51 6.96 -3.04 17.35
CA GLU A 51 7.92 -4.09 17.67
C GLU A 51 9.17 -3.89 16.80
N PRO A 52 10.34 -3.71 17.39
CA PRO A 52 11.57 -3.55 16.62
C PRO A 52 12.07 -4.89 16.08
N CYS A 53 12.48 -4.91 14.82
CA CYS A 53 13.16 -6.04 14.21
C CYS A 53 14.47 -5.59 13.55
N HIS A 54 15.41 -6.51 13.43
CA HIS A 54 16.68 -6.29 12.74
C HIS A 54 16.67 -7.01 11.40
N LEU A 55 17.18 -6.32 10.38
CA LEU A 55 17.45 -6.89 9.06
C LEU A 55 18.92 -6.72 8.72
N TRP A 56 19.54 -7.77 8.16
CA TRP A 56 20.92 -7.73 7.66
C TRP A 56 21.13 -8.79 6.59
N ARG A 57 22.25 -8.69 5.90
CA ARG A 57 22.75 -9.74 5.01
C ARG A 57 23.97 -10.42 5.61
N ALA A 58 24.03 -11.74 5.51
CA ALA A 58 25.22 -12.53 5.82
C ALA A 58 25.39 -13.60 4.75
N GLY A 59 26.60 -13.70 4.17
CA GLY A 59 26.84 -14.64 3.08
C GLY A 59 25.90 -14.48 1.87
N GLY A 60 25.46 -13.25 1.57
CA GLY A 60 24.51 -12.94 0.49
C GLY A 60 23.03 -13.23 0.85
N ARG A 61 22.76 -13.88 1.97
CA ARG A 61 21.39 -14.20 2.41
C ARG A 61 20.83 -13.12 3.32
N LEU A 62 19.53 -12.89 3.24
CA LEU A 62 18.79 -12.04 4.17
C LEU A 62 18.50 -12.75 5.47
N HIS A 63 18.53 -11.97 6.54
CA HIS A 63 18.17 -12.41 7.87
C HIS A 63 17.26 -11.36 8.53
N ALA A 64 16.30 -11.83 9.30
CA ALA A 64 15.43 -11.01 10.13
C ALA A 64 15.34 -11.61 11.53
N ALA A 65 15.41 -10.79 12.57
CA ALA A 65 15.29 -11.24 13.94
C ALA A 65 14.63 -10.18 14.83
N PRO A 66 13.97 -10.58 15.92
CA PRO A 66 13.54 -9.65 16.96
C PRO A 66 14.72 -8.84 17.49
N TRP A 67 14.45 -7.60 17.86
CA TRP A 67 15.47 -6.79 18.53
C TRP A 67 15.71 -7.31 19.95
N HIS A 68 16.99 -7.43 20.34
CA HIS A 68 17.35 -7.84 21.71
C HIS A 68 17.64 -6.59 22.56
N PRO A 69 17.13 -6.51 23.82
CA PRO A 69 17.29 -5.33 24.70
C PRO A 69 18.74 -4.98 25.03
N ASP A 70 19.66 -5.93 24.96
CA ASP A 70 21.09 -5.70 25.21
C ASP A 70 21.81 -5.00 24.04
N GLN A 71 21.14 -4.73 22.94
CA GLN A 71 21.69 -3.96 21.84
C GLN A 71 21.39 -2.48 22.02
N PRO A 72 22.40 -1.60 21.88
CA PRO A 72 22.21 -0.18 22.11
C PRO A 72 21.13 0.40 21.19
N ALA A 73 20.10 0.98 21.80
CA ALA A 73 18.90 1.51 21.15
C ALA A 73 19.14 2.70 20.18
N SER A 74 20.37 3.22 20.11
CA SER A 74 20.63 4.57 19.59
C SER A 74 21.05 4.67 18.13
N LYS A 75 21.20 3.57 17.37
CA LYS A 75 21.69 3.65 15.99
C LYS A 75 20.80 2.84 15.02
N ARG A 76 20.37 3.47 13.95
CA ARG A 76 19.72 2.81 12.80
C ARG A 76 20.58 1.69 12.21
N ARG A 77 21.88 1.64 12.54
CA ARG A 77 22.83 0.62 12.12
C ARG A 77 23.61 0.16 13.34
N GLY A 78 23.52 -1.12 13.68
CA GLY A 78 24.23 -1.77 14.79
C GLY A 78 25.20 -2.84 14.31
N PRO A 79 26.01 -3.44 15.22
CA PRO A 79 26.75 -4.65 14.92
C PRO A 79 25.77 -5.76 14.53
N ARG A 80 26.27 -6.76 13.75
CA ARG A 80 25.48 -7.98 13.49
C ARG A 80 25.01 -8.54 14.82
N PRO A 81 23.74 -8.99 14.95
CA PRO A 81 23.40 -9.83 16.07
C PRO A 81 24.36 -11.02 16.03
N GLN A 82 25.16 -11.17 17.08
CA GLN A 82 26.01 -12.35 17.18
C GLN A 82 25.11 -13.56 17.22
N ASP A 83 25.45 -14.61 16.46
CA ASP A 83 24.75 -15.87 16.30
C ASP A 83 24.28 -16.46 17.63
N ARG A 84 23.19 -16.02 18.13
CA ARG A 84 22.50 -16.63 19.25
C ARG A 84 21.10 -16.92 18.79
N HIS A 85 20.87 -18.16 18.43
CA HIS A 85 19.65 -18.98 18.44
C HIS A 85 18.29 -18.33 18.75
N ALA A 86 18.09 -17.04 18.43
CA ALA A 86 16.76 -16.49 18.32
C ALA A 86 16.19 -17.02 17.00
N GLU A 87 15.09 -17.75 17.07
CA GLU A 87 14.32 -18.09 15.89
C GLU A 87 14.06 -16.81 15.10
N GLY A 88 14.68 -16.73 13.93
CA GLY A 88 14.56 -15.55 13.07
C GLY A 88 13.16 -15.50 12.46
N TYR A 89 12.71 -14.30 12.11
CA TYR A 89 11.51 -14.18 11.28
C TYR A 89 11.80 -14.77 9.90
N PRO A 90 10.87 -15.55 9.31
CA PRO A 90 10.94 -15.87 7.90
C PRO A 90 11.03 -14.58 7.07
N VAL A 91 11.97 -14.56 6.12
CA VAL A 91 12.25 -13.39 5.31
C VAL A 91 12.53 -13.80 3.87
N ILE A 92 11.97 -13.06 2.91
CA ILE A 92 12.21 -13.26 1.48
C ILE A 92 12.44 -11.94 0.75
N GLU A 93 13.09 -12.03 -0.40
CA GLU A 93 13.16 -10.92 -1.36
C GLU A 93 12.22 -11.18 -2.52
N ARG A 94 11.36 -10.21 -2.80
CA ARG A 94 10.46 -10.26 -3.95
C ARG A 94 10.07 -8.86 -4.41
N SER A 95 10.05 -8.65 -5.71
CA SER A 95 9.64 -7.38 -6.33
C SER A 95 10.43 -6.16 -5.82
N GLY A 96 11.72 -6.34 -5.51
CA GLY A 96 12.60 -5.29 -5.02
C GLY A 96 12.42 -4.92 -3.54
N TYR A 97 11.64 -5.70 -2.80
CA TYR A 97 11.37 -5.51 -1.38
C TYR A 97 11.81 -6.69 -0.55
N VAL A 98 12.13 -6.39 0.71
CA VAL A 98 12.33 -7.36 1.78
C VAL A 98 11.01 -7.54 2.50
N TRP A 99 10.46 -8.74 2.40
CA TRP A 99 9.23 -9.16 3.07
C TRP A 99 9.58 -9.95 4.31
N VAL A 100 8.97 -9.59 5.42
CA VAL A 100 9.11 -10.29 6.70
C VAL A 100 7.78 -10.89 7.08
N TRP A 101 7.80 -12.16 7.48
CA TRP A 101 6.62 -12.83 8.01
C TRP A 101 6.37 -12.40 9.45
N TYR A 102 5.24 -11.79 9.69
CA TYR A 102 4.81 -11.35 11.02
C TYR A 102 3.77 -12.34 11.58
N GLY A 103 4.25 -13.37 12.29
CA GLY A 103 3.39 -14.43 12.82
C GLY A 103 4.18 -15.69 13.19
N ALA A 104 3.47 -16.82 13.26
CA ALA A 104 4.04 -18.14 13.54
C ALA A 104 4.91 -18.59 12.36
N PRO A 105 6.21 -18.88 12.56
CA PRO A 105 7.13 -19.19 11.47
C PRO A 105 6.71 -20.39 10.62
N GLU A 106 6.12 -21.39 11.24
CA GLU A 106 5.64 -22.61 10.59
C GLU A 106 4.46 -22.40 9.65
N ALA A 107 3.75 -21.29 9.80
CA ALA A 107 2.66 -20.91 8.91
C ALA A 107 3.10 -20.06 7.70
N ALA A 108 4.38 -19.72 7.63
CA ALA A 108 4.90 -18.92 6.53
C ALA A 108 4.86 -19.68 5.20
N SER A 109 4.27 -19.07 4.19
CA SER A 109 4.24 -19.61 2.83
C SER A 109 4.47 -18.49 1.81
N ASP A 110 5.39 -18.70 0.89
CA ASP A 110 5.69 -17.78 -0.22
C ASP A 110 4.47 -17.54 -1.12
N ALA A 111 3.50 -18.47 -1.11
CA ALA A 111 2.26 -18.34 -1.84
C ALA A 111 1.41 -17.14 -1.39
N PHE A 112 1.60 -16.67 -0.17
CA PHE A 112 0.84 -15.54 0.38
C PHE A 112 1.46 -14.16 0.10
N VAL A 113 2.59 -14.11 -0.59
CA VAL A 113 3.19 -12.84 -1.00
C VAL A 113 2.43 -12.25 -2.17
N PRO A 114 1.91 -11.02 -2.06
CA PRO A 114 1.21 -10.37 -3.16
C PRO A 114 2.04 -10.31 -4.44
N ASN A 115 1.42 -10.60 -5.57
CA ASN A 115 2.04 -10.45 -6.87
C ASN A 115 2.01 -8.98 -7.31
N VAL A 116 3.16 -8.43 -7.68
CA VAL A 116 3.30 -7.07 -8.21
C VAL A 116 3.74 -7.16 -9.68
N PRO A 117 2.80 -7.21 -10.63
CA PRO A 117 3.05 -7.64 -12.01
C PRO A 117 3.90 -6.66 -12.84
N PHE A 118 4.09 -5.44 -12.37
CA PHE A 118 4.89 -4.41 -13.03
C PHE A 118 6.28 -4.18 -12.40
N LEU A 119 6.64 -4.95 -11.38
CA LEU A 119 7.98 -4.98 -10.81
C LEU A 119 8.66 -6.32 -11.10
N PRO A 120 9.99 -6.35 -11.26
CA PRO A 120 10.71 -7.59 -11.46
C PRO A 120 10.52 -8.49 -10.23
N ARG A 121 10.15 -9.75 -10.47
CA ARG A 121 9.84 -10.69 -9.38
C ARG A 121 11.09 -11.07 -8.59
N ASP A 122 12.16 -11.40 -9.30
CA ASP A 122 13.37 -11.97 -8.74
C ASP A 122 14.59 -11.12 -9.14
N GLY A 123 15.22 -10.50 -8.18
CA GLY A 123 16.55 -9.89 -8.29
C GLY A 123 16.78 -8.90 -9.44
N GLY A 124 17.95 -8.36 -9.46
CA GLY A 124 18.37 -7.38 -10.45
C GLY A 124 18.24 -5.94 -9.96
N PRO A 125 18.91 -5.00 -10.64
CA PRO A 125 18.81 -3.60 -10.29
C PRO A 125 17.36 -3.14 -10.44
N PRO A 126 16.84 -2.33 -9.51
CA PRO A 126 15.47 -1.85 -9.59
C PRO A 126 15.26 -1.05 -10.87
N ARG A 127 14.39 -1.54 -11.75
CA ARG A 127 13.93 -0.80 -12.92
C ARG A 127 12.73 0.08 -12.57
N TYR A 128 12.70 0.58 -11.35
CA TYR A 128 11.65 1.44 -10.81
C TYR A 128 12.28 2.58 -10.00
N MET A 129 11.48 3.61 -9.75
CA MET A 129 11.88 4.74 -8.93
C MET A 129 11.43 4.47 -7.48
N PRO A 130 12.37 4.12 -6.58
CA PRO A 130 12.05 3.86 -5.20
C PRO A 130 11.98 5.15 -4.40
N GLY A 131 11.19 5.15 -3.34
CA GLY A 131 11.20 6.19 -2.35
C GLY A 131 10.37 5.83 -1.13
N ASN A 132 10.44 6.66 -0.12
CA ASN A 132 9.61 6.52 1.07
C ASN A 132 9.31 7.86 1.72
N ILE A 133 8.19 7.92 2.41
CA ILE A 133 7.74 9.08 3.17
C ILE A 133 7.15 8.58 4.48
N ARG A 134 7.50 9.23 5.58
CA ARG A 134 6.82 9.02 6.85
C ARG A 134 5.48 9.75 6.84
N ILE A 135 4.42 9.05 7.22
CA ILE A 135 3.06 9.56 7.35
C ILE A 135 2.61 9.47 8.81
N ASP A 136 2.07 10.54 9.35
CA ASP A 136 1.69 10.66 10.77
C ASP A 136 0.27 10.10 11.02
N CYS A 137 0.06 8.86 10.63
CA CYS A 137 -1.15 8.10 10.94
C CYS A 137 -0.85 6.60 10.99
N CYS A 138 -1.79 5.81 11.49
CA CYS A 138 -1.71 4.35 11.39
C CYS A 138 -1.88 3.89 9.93
N ALA A 139 -1.28 2.76 9.58
CA ALA A 139 -1.29 2.24 8.21
C ALA A 139 -2.69 2.04 7.62
N PRO A 140 -3.71 1.56 8.35
CA PRO A 140 -5.07 1.46 7.82
C PRO A 140 -5.65 2.78 7.31
N LEU A 141 -5.44 3.90 8.00
CA LEU A 141 -5.92 5.20 7.52
C LEU A 141 -5.20 5.66 6.25
N LEU A 142 -3.92 5.34 6.12
CA LEU A 142 -3.19 5.61 4.89
C LEU A 142 -3.71 4.77 3.72
N ILE A 143 -4.00 3.48 3.95
CA ILE A 143 -4.61 2.61 2.93
C ILE A 143 -5.97 3.18 2.47
N GLU A 144 -6.79 3.66 3.40
CA GLU A 144 -8.05 4.30 3.05
C GLU A 144 -7.86 5.55 2.18
N ASN A 145 -6.85 6.36 2.48
CA ASN A 145 -6.51 7.50 1.65
C ASN A 145 -6.03 7.07 0.25
N LEU A 146 -5.19 6.05 0.16
CA LEU A 146 -4.66 5.57 -1.13
C LEU A 146 -5.71 4.89 -2.00
N ILE A 147 -6.68 4.19 -1.40
CA ILE A 147 -7.72 3.50 -2.17
C ILE A 147 -8.78 4.49 -2.70
N ASP A 148 -8.93 5.65 -2.11
CA ASP A 148 -9.83 6.69 -2.60
C ASP A 148 -9.11 7.56 -3.65
N LEU A 149 -9.25 7.23 -4.93
CA LEU A 149 -8.68 8.03 -6.00
C LEU A 149 -9.38 9.38 -6.21
N THR A 150 -10.59 9.55 -5.66
CA THR A 150 -11.39 10.78 -5.88
C THR A 150 -10.86 11.96 -5.07
N HIS A 151 -10.15 11.70 -3.95
CA HIS A 151 -9.54 12.76 -3.15
C HIS A 151 -8.48 13.55 -3.92
N SER A 152 -7.83 12.93 -4.90
CA SER A 152 -6.77 13.58 -5.70
C SER A 152 -7.28 14.82 -6.42
N ASP A 153 -8.54 14.82 -6.82
CA ASP A 153 -9.19 15.90 -7.54
C ASP A 153 -9.34 17.17 -6.70
N PHE A 154 -9.43 17.02 -5.40
CA PHE A 154 -9.58 18.12 -4.44
C PHE A 154 -8.28 18.46 -3.74
N LEU A 155 -7.59 17.45 -3.24
CA LEU A 155 -6.41 17.62 -2.40
C LEU A 155 -5.18 17.99 -3.22
N HIS A 156 -5.03 17.39 -4.39
CA HIS A 156 -3.88 17.54 -5.27
C HIS A 156 -4.16 18.36 -6.53
N ALA A 157 -5.22 19.16 -6.56
CA ALA A 157 -5.63 19.95 -7.72
C ALA A 157 -4.49 20.83 -8.30
N LYS A 158 -3.59 21.33 -7.44
CA LYS A 158 -2.42 22.13 -7.89
C LYS A 158 -1.39 21.29 -8.67
N VAL A 159 -1.35 19.97 -8.43
CA VAL A 159 -0.41 19.04 -9.10
C VAL A 159 -1.07 18.39 -10.31
N PHE A 160 -2.32 17.96 -10.14
CA PHE A 160 -3.05 17.21 -11.17
C PHE A 160 -3.97 18.09 -12.03
N GLY A 161 -4.17 19.37 -11.68
CA GLY A 161 -4.89 20.34 -12.48
C GLY A 161 -6.39 20.31 -12.29
N ASP A 162 -7.09 21.07 -13.13
CA ASP A 162 -8.55 21.18 -13.15
C ASP A 162 -9.18 19.82 -13.47
N GLN A 163 -10.22 19.50 -12.72
CA GLN A 163 -10.77 18.15 -12.61
C GLN A 163 -12.08 17.98 -13.42
N HIS A 164 -12.32 18.81 -14.41
CA HIS A 164 -13.47 18.62 -15.27
C HIS A 164 -13.43 17.25 -15.97
N ALA A 165 -14.49 16.48 -15.81
CA ALA A 165 -14.77 15.25 -16.53
C ALA A 165 -16.24 15.19 -16.92
N ASP A 166 -16.56 14.69 -18.11
CA ASP A 166 -17.96 14.54 -18.55
C ASP A 166 -18.65 13.38 -17.84
N GLU A 167 -17.90 12.31 -17.58
CA GLU A 167 -18.35 11.16 -16.82
C GLU A 167 -17.30 10.83 -15.76
N ASP A 168 -17.77 10.55 -14.54
CA ASP A 168 -16.96 10.11 -13.42
C ASP A 168 -17.64 8.94 -12.74
N ARG A 169 -17.06 7.74 -12.87
CA ARG A 169 -17.61 6.50 -12.36
C ARG A 169 -16.62 5.75 -11.50
N VAL A 170 -17.08 5.35 -10.31
CA VAL A 170 -16.35 4.53 -9.36
C VAL A 170 -17.05 3.18 -9.20
N ASP A 171 -16.30 2.12 -9.45
CA ASP A 171 -16.71 0.73 -9.17
C ASP A 171 -15.82 0.15 -8.05
N VAL A 172 -16.42 -0.63 -7.15
CA VAL A 172 -15.69 -1.31 -6.06
C VAL A 172 -15.91 -2.81 -6.16
N ARG A 173 -14.82 -3.56 -6.15
CA ARG A 173 -14.81 -5.02 -6.11
C ARG A 173 -14.03 -5.50 -4.89
N TYR A 174 -14.34 -6.68 -4.40
CA TYR A 174 -13.62 -7.23 -3.25
C TYR A 174 -13.65 -8.75 -3.24
N THR A 175 -12.72 -9.30 -2.49
CA THR A 175 -12.61 -10.73 -2.18
C THR A 175 -12.57 -10.90 -0.65
N SER A 176 -12.22 -12.09 -0.18
CA SER A 176 -11.98 -12.35 1.25
C SER A 176 -10.70 -11.69 1.77
N GLU A 177 -9.79 -11.24 0.88
CA GLU A 177 -8.46 -10.75 1.22
C GLU A 177 -8.12 -9.39 0.57
N THR A 178 -8.90 -8.97 -0.43
CA THR A 178 -8.56 -7.80 -1.25
C THR A 178 -9.74 -6.86 -1.44
N VAL A 179 -9.43 -5.58 -1.67
CA VAL A 179 -10.40 -4.58 -2.12
C VAL A 179 -9.82 -3.84 -3.31
N THR A 180 -10.64 -3.67 -4.34
CA THR A 180 -10.24 -3.00 -5.58
C THR A 180 -11.20 -1.86 -5.88
N MET A 181 -10.67 -0.65 -6.03
CA MET A 181 -11.38 0.50 -6.58
C MET A 181 -11.00 0.68 -8.04
N ILE A 182 -11.98 0.89 -8.88
CA ILE A 182 -11.81 1.18 -10.30
C ILE A 182 -12.46 2.53 -10.58
N HIS A 183 -11.66 3.50 -10.99
CA HIS A 183 -12.08 4.84 -11.32
C HIS A 183 -11.97 5.07 -12.82
N ARG A 184 -13.08 5.43 -13.45
CA ARG A 184 -13.15 5.74 -14.87
C ARG A 184 -13.68 7.14 -15.07
N CYS A 185 -12.91 7.97 -15.80
CA CYS A 185 -13.32 9.30 -16.18
C CYS A 185 -13.25 9.45 -17.68
N LYS A 186 -14.24 10.10 -18.29
CA LYS A 186 -14.20 10.49 -19.70
C LYS A 186 -13.97 11.98 -19.86
N ASN A 187 -13.23 12.35 -20.90
CA ASN A 187 -12.93 13.74 -21.24
C ASN A 187 -12.36 14.53 -20.05
N LYS A 188 -11.53 13.89 -19.24
CA LYS A 188 -10.84 14.56 -18.14
C LYS A 188 -9.69 15.43 -18.66
N SER A 189 -9.49 16.57 -18.03
CA SER A 189 -8.36 17.46 -18.37
C SER A 189 -7.02 16.72 -18.23
N ILE A 190 -6.12 16.96 -19.20
CA ILE A 190 -4.78 16.38 -19.14
C ILE A 190 -4.01 16.91 -17.94
N LEU A 191 -3.39 16.03 -17.19
CA LEU A 191 -2.51 16.40 -16.07
C LEU A 191 -1.40 17.35 -16.56
N PRO A 192 -1.16 18.51 -15.91
CA PRO A 192 -0.15 19.46 -16.33
C PRO A 192 1.23 18.83 -16.55
N ILE A 193 1.64 17.91 -15.67
CA ILE A 193 2.91 17.18 -15.80
C ILE A 193 2.97 16.32 -17.06
N MET A 194 1.85 15.70 -17.47
CA MET A 194 1.78 14.91 -18.72
C MET A 194 1.81 15.82 -19.95
N ARG A 195 1.18 17.00 -19.87
CA ARG A 195 1.20 17.97 -20.97
C ARG A 195 2.59 18.54 -21.21
N TRP A 196 3.26 18.99 -20.17
CA TRP A 196 4.54 19.70 -20.29
C TRP A 196 5.74 18.76 -20.46
N PHE A 197 5.72 17.61 -19.78
CA PHE A 197 6.86 16.70 -19.73
C PHE A 197 6.58 15.32 -20.33
N GLY A 198 5.31 14.94 -20.42
CA GLY A 198 4.87 13.70 -21.07
C GLY A 198 4.64 13.83 -22.58
N GLY A 199 4.75 15.04 -23.14
CA GLY A 199 4.55 15.29 -24.58
C GLY A 199 3.09 15.16 -25.04
N VAL A 200 2.12 15.14 -24.15
CA VAL A 200 0.71 14.97 -24.48
C VAL A 200 0.11 16.32 -24.95
N ARG A 201 -0.28 16.40 -26.21
CA ARG A 201 -0.84 17.61 -26.82
C ARG A 201 -2.37 17.69 -26.79
N ALA A 202 -3.04 16.57 -26.51
CA ALA A 202 -4.50 16.51 -26.39
C ALA A 202 -4.99 17.47 -25.28
N LYS A 203 -6.23 17.93 -25.38
CA LYS A 203 -6.84 18.78 -24.36
C LYS A 203 -7.46 17.94 -23.25
N TYR A 204 -8.02 16.82 -23.61
CA TYR A 204 -8.72 15.88 -22.74
C TYR A 204 -8.22 14.46 -22.96
N GLN A 205 -8.48 13.60 -21.97
CA GLN A 205 -8.14 12.18 -21.97
C GLN A 205 -9.20 11.37 -21.24
N ASP A 206 -9.28 10.10 -21.57
CA ASP A 206 -10.00 9.14 -20.76
C ASP A 206 -9.04 8.55 -19.74
N ILE A 207 -9.46 8.45 -18.48
CA ILE A 207 -8.67 7.86 -17.41
C ILE A 207 -9.33 6.55 -16.98
N HIS A 208 -8.51 5.53 -16.85
CA HIS A 208 -8.86 4.29 -16.21
C HIS A 208 -7.81 4.00 -15.13
N ALA A 209 -8.16 4.27 -13.90
CA ALA A 209 -7.27 4.07 -12.76
C ALA A 209 -7.82 2.98 -11.84
N VAL A 210 -6.95 2.10 -11.39
CA VAL A 210 -7.28 0.99 -10.48
C VAL A 210 -6.37 1.05 -9.28
N VAL A 211 -6.93 0.94 -8.08
CA VAL A 211 -6.17 0.64 -6.87
C VAL A 211 -6.63 -0.70 -6.33
N HIS A 212 -5.70 -1.62 -6.19
CA HIS A 212 -5.92 -2.96 -5.67
C HIS A 212 -5.15 -3.13 -4.36
N VAL A 213 -5.88 -3.37 -3.28
CA VAL A 213 -5.34 -3.46 -1.93
C VAL A 213 -5.35 -4.91 -1.45
N HIS A 214 -4.18 -5.42 -1.05
CA HIS A 214 -4.05 -6.64 -0.26
C HIS A 214 -4.08 -6.25 1.24
N VAL A 215 -5.19 -6.56 1.89
CA VAL A 215 -5.48 -6.05 3.24
C VAL A 215 -4.50 -6.60 4.27
N ARG A 216 -4.21 -7.91 4.25
CA ARG A 216 -3.28 -8.53 5.22
C ARG A 216 -1.87 -7.97 5.12
N SER A 217 -1.37 -7.79 3.91
CA SER A 217 0.00 -7.33 3.68
C SER A 217 0.16 -5.80 3.75
N SER A 218 -0.94 -5.08 3.96
CA SER A 218 -0.94 -3.61 4.05
C SER A 218 -0.28 -2.94 2.83
N VAL A 219 -0.62 -3.41 1.62
CA VAL A 219 -0.08 -2.89 0.36
C VAL A 219 -1.18 -2.50 -0.61
N ALA A 220 -0.92 -1.44 -1.37
CA ALA A 220 -1.76 -1.02 -2.47
C ALA A 220 -0.97 -1.03 -3.79
N LEU A 221 -1.57 -1.61 -4.83
CA LEU A 221 -1.10 -1.57 -6.19
C LEU A 221 -1.98 -0.58 -6.96
N ALA A 222 -1.41 0.50 -7.44
CA ALA A 222 -2.12 1.48 -8.25
C ALA A 222 -1.65 1.37 -9.70
N TYR A 223 -2.60 1.40 -10.64
CA TYR A 223 -2.32 1.42 -12.06
C TYR A 223 -3.24 2.42 -12.76
N GLY A 224 -2.65 3.51 -13.21
CA GLY A 224 -3.37 4.55 -13.94
C GLY A 224 -3.05 4.50 -15.43
N ARG A 225 -4.08 4.32 -16.27
CA ARG A 225 -3.99 4.46 -17.72
C ARG A 225 -4.48 5.86 -18.11
N HIS A 226 -3.66 6.56 -18.86
CA HIS A 226 -3.87 7.96 -19.23
C HIS A 226 -3.68 8.18 -20.74
N PRO A 227 -4.39 7.44 -21.64
CA PRO A 227 -4.19 7.62 -23.06
C PRO A 227 -4.55 9.05 -23.51
N PRO A 228 -3.75 9.70 -24.38
CA PRO A 228 -2.56 9.18 -25.06
C PRO A 228 -1.25 9.31 -24.25
N GLY A 229 -1.31 9.62 -22.97
CA GLY A 229 -0.15 9.71 -22.08
C GLY A 229 0.33 8.33 -21.59
N SER A 230 1.36 8.36 -20.76
CA SER A 230 1.97 7.16 -20.21
C SER A 230 1.16 6.57 -19.08
N ASP A 231 1.16 5.25 -18.98
CA ASP A 231 0.64 4.54 -17.83
C ASP A 231 1.53 4.77 -16.60
N LEU A 232 0.91 4.79 -15.42
CA LEU A 232 1.58 5.02 -14.14
C LEU A 232 1.34 3.84 -13.18
N PRO A 233 2.17 2.79 -13.24
CA PRO A 233 2.14 1.70 -12.27
C PRO A 233 2.91 2.07 -11.01
N LEU A 234 2.23 1.95 -9.86
CA LEU A 234 2.74 2.30 -8.54
C LEU A 234 2.50 1.16 -7.56
N PHE A 235 3.51 0.79 -6.81
CA PHE A 235 3.40 -0.10 -5.66
C PHE A 235 3.60 0.69 -4.39
N HIS A 236 2.66 0.57 -3.46
CA HIS A 236 2.60 1.32 -2.21
C HIS A 236 2.53 0.38 -1.01
N PRO A 237 3.65 -0.08 -0.47
CA PRO A 237 3.72 -0.63 0.87
C PRO A 237 3.39 0.43 1.93
N CYS A 238 2.41 0.13 2.79
CA CYS A 238 2.07 0.96 3.95
C CYS A 238 2.57 0.27 5.21
N VAL A 239 3.86 0.43 5.54
CA VAL A 239 4.51 -0.29 6.63
C VAL A 239 3.96 0.18 7.98
N PRO A 240 3.30 -0.70 8.77
CA PRO A 240 2.67 -0.32 10.02
C PRO A 240 3.71 -0.17 11.14
N GLU A 241 4.44 0.94 11.18
CA GLU A 241 5.48 1.13 12.18
C GLU A 241 4.91 1.35 13.59
N SER A 242 3.81 2.11 13.72
CA SER A 242 3.12 2.32 15.00
C SER A 242 1.67 2.78 14.82
N ARG A 243 0.95 3.00 15.93
CA ARG A 243 -0.38 3.62 15.92
C ARG A 243 -0.37 5.12 15.56
N HIS A 244 0.79 5.76 15.63
CA HIS A 244 0.94 7.20 15.42
C HIS A 244 1.50 7.54 14.05
N TYR A 245 2.24 6.61 13.45
CA TYR A 245 2.84 6.81 12.14
C TYR A 245 3.09 5.48 11.43
N CYS A 246 3.05 5.56 10.14
CA CYS A 246 3.47 4.51 9.22
C CYS A 246 4.47 5.05 8.21
N ARG A 247 5.15 4.17 7.52
CA ARG A 247 6.01 4.53 6.41
C ARG A 247 5.32 4.12 5.12
N LEU A 248 5.08 5.10 4.26
CA LEU A 248 4.68 4.87 2.88
C LEU A 248 5.94 4.64 2.05
N ASP A 249 6.20 3.40 1.69
CA ASP A 249 7.17 3.11 0.65
C ASP A 249 6.48 3.17 -0.72
N PHE A 250 7.22 3.50 -1.75
CA PHE A 250 6.68 3.49 -3.10
C PHE A 250 7.71 3.03 -4.13
N ALA A 251 7.21 2.34 -5.14
CA ALA A 251 7.95 1.97 -6.33
C ALA A 251 7.13 2.32 -7.56
N LEU A 252 7.62 3.30 -8.32
CA LEU A 252 7.01 3.72 -9.58
C LEU A 252 7.78 3.10 -10.74
N ASN A 253 7.12 2.26 -11.53
CA ASN A 253 7.69 1.80 -12.79
C ASN A 253 7.32 2.74 -13.94
N ALA A 254 8.18 3.69 -14.21
CA ALA A 254 8.00 4.67 -15.29
C ALA A 254 8.87 4.39 -16.52
N THR A 255 9.24 3.13 -16.75
CA THR A 255 10.16 2.76 -17.86
C THR A 255 9.61 3.13 -19.23
N GLN A 256 8.30 3.18 -19.40
CA GLN A 256 7.63 3.56 -20.65
C GLN A 256 7.36 5.07 -20.78
N ALA A 257 7.59 5.85 -19.72
CA ALA A 257 7.38 7.27 -19.75
C ALA A 257 8.50 8.00 -20.52
N PRO A 258 8.22 9.10 -21.25
CA PRO A 258 9.23 9.94 -21.86
C PRO A 258 10.29 10.43 -20.86
N TRP A 259 11.54 10.57 -21.30
CA TRP A 259 12.65 10.91 -20.40
C TRP A 259 12.45 12.20 -19.58
N PRO A 260 11.83 13.29 -20.08
CA PRO A 260 11.62 14.47 -19.25
C PRO A 260 10.66 14.20 -18.11
N LEU A 261 9.59 13.40 -18.35
CA LEU A 261 8.63 12.99 -17.33
C LEU A 261 9.29 12.06 -16.30
N ARG A 262 10.14 11.13 -16.75
CA ARG A 262 10.88 10.21 -15.86
C ARG A 262 11.77 10.94 -14.86
N LEU A 263 12.33 12.09 -15.23
CA LEU A 263 13.15 12.89 -14.31
C LEU A 263 12.34 13.56 -13.21
N LEU A 264 11.07 13.86 -13.45
CA LEU A 264 10.21 14.58 -12.51
C LEU A 264 9.37 13.67 -11.62
N LEU A 265 8.96 12.51 -12.14
CA LEU A 265 8.11 11.57 -11.41
C LEU A 265 8.63 11.19 -10.02
N PRO A 266 9.95 11.01 -9.77
CA PRO A 266 10.46 10.70 -8.43
C PRO A 266 10.17 11.78 -7.38
N PHE A 267 9.94 13.01 -7.80
CA PHE A 267 9.67 14.13 -6.89
C PHE A 267 8.18 14.31 -6.57
N VAL A 268 7.29 13.79 -7.41
CA VAL A 268 5.83 13.93 -7.23
C VAL A 268 5.36 13.42 -5.86
N PRO A 269 5.78 12.24 -5.37
CA PRO A 269 5.36 11.77 -4.05
C PRO A 269 5.77 12.71 -2.91
N TYR A 270 6.89 13.41 -3.03
CA TYR A 270 7.35 14.38 -2.02
C TYR A 270 6.59 15.71 -2.07
N VAL A 271 5.82 15.96 -3.12
CA VAL A 271 4.92 17.11 -3.23
C VAL A 271 3.52 16.74 -2.74
N VAL A 272 2.99 15.58 -3.13
CA VAL A 272 1.64 15.14 -2.78
C VAL A 272 1.56 14.55 -1.38
N GLY A 273 2.55 13.78 -0.96
CA GLY A 273 2.58 13.10 0.33
C GLY A 273 2.43 14.03 1.56
N PRO A 274 3.06 15.21 1.61
CA PRO A 274 2.79 16.17 2.68
C PRO A 274 1.35 16.70 2.72
N GLN A 275 0.67 16.74 1.57
CA GLN A 275 -0.74 17.14 1.50
C GLN A 275 -1.62 16.03 2.10
N ASP A 276 -1.38 14.78 1.72
CA ASP A 276 -2.03 13.60 2.32
C ASP A 276 -1.75 13.54 3.82
N ASN A 277 -0.50 13.66 4.22
CA ASN A 277 -0.11 13.63 5.63
C ASN A 277 -0.89 14.64 6.48
N ARG A 278 -1.09 15.86 5.95
CA ARG A 278 -1.85 16.89 6.66
C ARG A 278 -3.29 16.47 6.94
N MET A 279 -3.92 15.73 6.03
CA MET A 279 -5.31 15.27 6.17
C MET A 279 -5.40 14.05 7.09
N VAL A 280 -4.64 13.00 6.81
CA VAL A 280 -4.70 11.74 7.57
C VAL A 280 -4.18 11.90 9.01
N ARG A 281 -3.23 12.80 9.26
CA ARG A 281 -2.77 13.14 10.61
C ARG A 281 -3.90 13.66 11.50
N ARG A 282 -4.76 14.55 10.95
CA ARG A 282 -5.91 15.09 11.69
C ARG A 282 -6.93 13.99 11.97
N GLN A 283 -7.18 13.14 10.99
CA GLN A 283 -8.07 12.00 11.15
C GLN A 283 -7.54 11.03 12.21
N ASN A 284 -6.26 10.67 12.15
CA ASN A 284 -5.62 9.81 13.14
C ASN A 284 -5.72 10.40 14.55
N GLY A 285 -5.52 11.71 14.70
CA GLY A 285 -5.69 12.42 15.96
C GLY A 285 -7.09 12.25 16.57
N ARG A 286 -8.14 12.23 15.74
CA ARG A 286 -9.51 11.95 16.20
C ARG A 286 -9.70 10.51 16.67
N TYR A 287 -9.07 9.53 16.00
CA TYR A 287 -9.13 8.13 16.43
C TYR A 287 -8.35 7.86 17.72
N LEU A 288 -7.30 8.64 17.98
CA LEU A 288 -6.52 8.51 19.22
C LEU A 288 -7.12 9.28 20.40
N ALA A 289 -7.99 10.25 20.13
CA ALA A 289 -8.66 11.04 21.17
C ALA A 289 -9.77 10.22 21.86
N PRO A 290 -9.99 10.41 23.18
CA PRO A 290 -11.14 9.81 23.86
C PRO A 290 -12.44 10.44 23.38
N GLY A 291 -13.54 9.69 23.38
CA GLY A 291 -14.89 10.16 23.10
C GLY A 291 -15.59 9.42 21.95
N GLU A 292 -16.83 9.80 21.69
CA GLU A 292 -17.61 9.24 20.59
C GLU A 292 -17.02 9.61 19.24
N ARG A 293 -16.97 8.63 18.35
CA ARG A 293 -16.47 8.76 17.00
C ARG A 293 -17.61 8.54 16.04
N ARG A 294 -17.93 9.58 15.28
CA ARG A 294 -18.87 9.48 14.16
C ARG A 294 -18.14 9.85 12.89
N ASP A 295 -17.96 8.86 12.02
CA ASP A 295 -17.47 9.11 10.68
C ASP A 295 -18.66 9.40 9.77
N LEU A 296 -18.51 10.43 8.94
CA LEU A 296 -19.48 10.76 7.90
C LEU A 296 -18.98 10.11 6.60
N TYR A 297 -19.82 9.28 6.00
CA TYR A 297 -19.51 8.61 4.75
C TYR A 297 -20.27 9.23 3.59
N SER A 298 -19.59 9.39 2.49
CA SER A 298 -20.16 9.79 1.21
C SER A 298 -20.24 8.60 0.25
N ARG A 299 -20.90 8.79 -0.88
CA ARG A 299 -20.91 7.79 -1.96
C ARG A 299 -19.51 7.44 -2.50
N PHE A 300 -18.51 8.29 -2.26
CA PHE A 300 -17.14 8.09 -2.71
C PHE A 300 -16.33 7.23 -1.75
N ASP A 301 -16.72 7.13 -0.48
CA ASP A 301 -15.99 6.39 0.55
C ASP A 301 -16.20 4.86 0.50
N ARG A 302 -16.96 4.35 -0.49
CA ARG A 302 -17.36 2.93 -0.58
C ARG A 302 -16.16 1.97 -0.52
N ALA A 303 -15.06 2.30 -1.18
CA ALA A 303 -13.86 1.47 -1.19
C ALA A 303 -13.16 1.44 0.17
N GLY A 304 -12.96 2.60 0.80
CA GLY A 304 -12.40 2.72 2.14
C GLY A 304 -13.26 2.01 3.18
N LEU A 305 -14.58 2.19 3.12
CA LEU A 305 -15.52 1.50 4.01
C LEU A 305 -15.45 -0.03 3.83
N ARG A 306 -15.36 -0.52 2.58
CA ARG A 306 -15.22 -1.95 2.33
C ARG A 306 -13.88 -2.49 2.86
N TYR A 307 -12.82 -1.73 2.74
CA TYR A 307 -11.53 -2.05 3.34
C TYR A 307 -11.65 -2.17 4.87
N ARG A 308 -12.31 -1.24 5.54
CA ARG A 308 -12.57 -1.29 6.99
C ARG A 308 -13.29 -2.57 7.40
N ILE A 309 -14.39 -2.86 6.71
CA ILE A 309 -15.20 -4.06 7.00
C ILE A 309 -14.34 -5.33 6.85
N LEU A 310 -13.56 -5.44 5.78
CA LEU A 310 -12.70 -6.60 5.57
C LEU A 310 -11.61 -6.70 6.62
N LEU A 311 -10.98 -5.59 6.99
CA LEU A 311 -9.96 -5.55 8.04
C LEU A 311 -10.52 -6.02 9.39
N GLN A 312 -11.75 -5.59 9.75
CA GLN A 312 -12.45 -6.06 10.95
C GLN A 312 -12.78 -7.54 10.90
N GLN A 313 -13.26 -8.03 9.74
CA GLN A 313 -13.57 -9.45 9.55
C GLN A 313 -12.32 -10.32 9.76
N LEU A 314 -11.19 -9.91 9.19
CA LEU A 314 -9.90 -10.60 9.35
C LEU A 314 -9.44 -10.56 10.81
N ALA A 315 -9.56 -9.42 11.48
CA ALA A 315 -9.22 -9.29 12.89
C ALA A 315 -10.12 -10.13 13.80
N LYS A 316 -11.41 -10.25 13.48
CA LYS A 316 -12.35 -11.13 14.19
C LYS A 316 -11.96 -12.59 14.02
N ARG A 317 -11.74 -13.05 12.78
CA ARG A 317 -11.30 -14.42 12.49
C ARG A 317 -10.02 -14.78 13.25
N GLN A 318 -9.04 -13.87 13.25
CA GLN A 318 -7.80 -14.04 14.01
C GLN A 318 -8.04 -14.22 15.51
N ARG A 319 -8.97 -13.46 16.13
CA ARG A 319 -9.34 -13.61 17.54
C ARG A 319 -9.99 -14.97 17.84
N GLU A 320 -10.66 -15.54 16.87
CA GLU A 320 -11.27 -16.87 16.90
C GLU A 320 -10.26 -18.00 16.59
N GLY A 321 -8.98 -17.65 16.34
CA GLY A 321 -7.91 -18.61 16.02
C GLY A 321 -7.86 -19.00 14.54
N ASP A 322 -8.67 -18.38 13.68
CA ASP A 322 -8.67 -18.62 12.24
C ASP A 322 -7.73 -17.66 11.51
N PHE A 323 -6.59 -18.18 11.10
CA PHE A 323 -5.57 -17.49 10.30
C PHE A 323 -5.59 -17.93 8.83
N SER A 324 -6.55 -18.74 8.42
CA SER A 324 -6.60 -19.26 7.06
C SER A 324 -6.72 -18.13 6.02
N TYR A 325 -6.09 -18.34 4.88
CA TYR A 325 -6.27 -17.49 3.70
C TYR A 325 -7.43 -18.02 2.86
N GLY A 326 -8.20 -17.14 2.26
CA GLY A 326 -9.23 -17.55 1.32
C GLY A 326 -8.61 -18.08 0.01
N ASP A 327 -9.31 -18.93 -0.70
CA ASP A 327 -8.85 -19.50 -1.99
C ASP A 327 -8.58 -18.42 -3.03
N ASP A 328 -9.27 -17.29 -2.93
CA ASP A 328 -9.14 -16.11 -3.79
C ASP A 328 -7.99 -15.17 -3.38
N ALA A 329 -7.29 -15.47 -2.29
CA ALA A 329 -6.09 -14.75 -1.85
C ALA A 329 -4.83 -15.23 -2.57
N LEU A 330 -4.87 -16.41 -3.14
CA LEU A 330 -3.70 -17.01 -3.76
C LEU A 330 -3.31 -16.24 -5.03
N PRO A 331 -2.01 -16.15 -5.34
CA PRO A 331 -1.48 -15.41 -6.49
C PRO A 331 -1.94 -15.92 -7.86
N SER A 332 -2.78 -16.95 -7.92
CA SER A 332 -3.39 -17.48 -9.14
C SER A 332 -4.32 -16.48 -9.84
N GLN A 333 -4.80 -15.47 -9.14
CA GLN A 333 -5.47 -14.35 -9.82
C GLN A 333 -4.40 -13.48 -10.48
N ASP A 334 -4.50 -13.35 -11.80
CA ASP A 334 -3.59 -12.47 -12.53
C ASP A 334 -3.82 -11.02 -12.14
N ALA A 335 -2.94 -10.50 -11.27
CA ALA A 335 -2.98 -9.11 -10.84
C ALA A 335 -2.91 -8.13 -12.04
N ARG A 336 -2.37 -8.54 -13.20
CA ARG A 336 -2.39 -7.75 -14.43
C ARG A 336 -3.80 -7.52 -14.93
N GLU A 337 -4.62 -8.58 -14.95
CA GLU A 337 -6.03 -8.49 -15.37
C GLU A 337 -6.83 -7.59 -14.41
N ILE A 338 -6.65 -7.78 -13.10
CA ILE A 338 -7.32 -6.95 -12.09
C ILE A 338 -7.00 -5.47 -12.27
N LEU A 339 -5.73 -5.14 -12.52
CA LEU A 339 -5.26 -3.78 -12.75
C LEU A 339 -5.63 -3.22 -14.13
N GLY A 340 -6.13 -4.05 -15.04
CA GLY A 340 -6.43 -3.66 -16.41
C GLY A 340 -5.19 -3.33 -17.23
N MET A 341 -4.06 -3.97 -16.91
CA MET A 341 -2.81 -3.81 -17.65
C MET A 341 -2.94 -4.43 -19.06
N PRO A 342 -2.35 -3.83 -20.09
CA PRO A 342 -2.34 -4.43 -21.42
C PRO A 342 -1.58 -5.77 -21.39
N ASN A 343 -2.05 -6.71 -22.21
CA ASN A 343 -1.31 -7.95 -22.46
C ASN A 343 0.05 -7.56 -23.05
N GLY A 344 1.12 -8.01 -22.40
CA GLY A 344 2.50 -7.73 -22.78
C GLY A 344 2.94 -8.45 -24.02
#